data_5577a27a6de3bd505910c064d9a224c8
#
_entry.id   5577a27a6de3bd505910c064d9a224c8
#
_cell.length_a   1.000
_cell.length_b   1.000
_cell.length_c   1.000
_cell.angle_alpha   90.00
_cell.angle_beta   90.00
_cell.angle_gamma   90.00
#
_symmetry.space_group_name_H-M   'P 1'
#
loop_
_entity.id
_entity.type
_entity.pdbx_description
1 polymer ?
#
loop_
_entity_poly.entity_id
_entity_poly.type
_entity_poly.pdbx_seq_one_letter_code
_entity_poly.pdbx_strand_id
1 'polypeptide(L)'
;MAERDGPEVIGRRVQQLRTERGLTQRQLAEPAYTPAYISTLEAGRVRASEPALRHIAERLGVAYEELATGRPAHLATDLRLRLTDAQRTLATGEAEVAAEQYTVLLAEADTHGLVAEQAAALLGLGECALENGDLETARERFEASERRLGDAPLPQRVPALRGRAVSHYLAGELRYACYLFESTLDELNRTGMHDPDALLLLYTGVIAPYMDMGAHARAAQAAEFALALAPQVGEPALVARMHRSVARTMIAEGRIAEADASLAKAAELYRQLQIRTELANCHWMRGYLYAQNGELERAEGELREAQAMLSAKRAALYTSQVNVELADVLHRRGKSDEAAVLLHEVLGDLSPERGAVHSAGAHRLLGIIAEDARDTETAEEHYVRALSLLERAGAAGDLADLCRLLGDLLRRTGRVEAALDAYRTGLGHRTAPGTTTLGPAPAQPPL
;
A
#
# COMPACT_ATOMS: atom_id res chain seq x y z
N MET A 1 6.39 -8.72 27.71
CA MET A 1 6.57 -8.00 29.00
C MET A 1 7.73 -7.04 28.82
N ALA A 2 7.53 -5.73 29.04
CA ALA A 2 8.60 -4.76 28.96
C ALA A 2 9.74 -5.16 29.93
N GLU A 3 10.97 -5.10 29.44
CA GLU A 3 12.15 -5.37 30.23
C GLU A 3 12.26 -4.29 31.32
N ARG A 4 12.45 -4.72 32.58
CA ARG A 4 12.59 -3.81 33.71
C ARG A 4 13.94 -3.12 33.67
N ASP A 5 13.96 -1.85 34.03
CA ASP A 5 15.19 -1.11 34.21
C ASP A 5 16.10 -1.78 35.27
N GLY A 6 17.37 -1.48 35.18
CA GLY A 6 18.34 -1.96 36.14
C GLY A 6 18.07 -1.43 37.56
N PRO A 7 18.55 -2.15 38.62
CA PRO A 7 18.27 -1.82 40.02
C PRO A 7 18.70 -0.39 40.40
N GLU A 8 19.77 0.11 39.80
CA GLU A 8 20.27 1.48 40.07
C GLU A 8 19.34 2.56 39.50
N VAL A 9 18.73 2.29 38.30
CA VAL A 9 17.82 3.23 37.67
C VAL A 9 16.49 3.28 38.43
N ILE A 10 15.97 2.09 38.78
CA ILE A 10 14.74 1.97 39.58
C ILE A 10 14.96 2.60 40.96
N GLY A 11 16.09 2.35 41.59
CA GLY A 11 16.41 2.90 42.91
C GLY A 11 16.40 4.42 42.94
N ARG A 12 17.07 5.05 41.95
CA ARG A 12 17.07 6.54 41.78
C ARG A 12 15.67 7.07 41.56
N ARG A 13 14.88 6.40 40.75
CA ARG A 13 13.50 6.80 40.47
C ARG A 13 12.61 6.74 41.70
N VAL A 14 12.74 5.68 42.49
CA VAL A 14 12.04 5.53 43.77
C VAL A 14 12.43 6.67 44.72
N GLN A 15 13.73 6.96 44.85
CA GLN A 15 14.23 8.05 45.70
C GLN A 15 13.67 9.40 45.24
N GLN A 16 13.70 9.69 43.94
CA GLN A 16 13.20 10.94 43.39
C GLN A 16 11.71 11.09 43.69
N LEU A 17 10.88 10.13 43.31
CA LEU A 17 9.44 10.15 43.51
C LEU A 17 9.06 10.25 45.00
N ARG A 18 9.80 9.55 45.87
CA ARG A 18 9.61 9.65 47.33
C ARG A 18 9.87 11.07 47.81
N THR A 19 10.97 11.65 47.38
CA THR A 19 11.40 12.99 47.82
C THR A 19 10.43 14.06 47.34
N GLU A 20 10.01 13.98 46.09
CA GLU A 20 8.99 14.88 45.51
C GLU A 20 7.66 14.86 46.27
N ARG A 21 7.31 13.71 46.86
CA ARG A 21 6.10 13.53 47.66
C ARG A 21 6.28 13.80 49.14
N GLY A 22 7.51 14.15 49.56
CA GLY A 22 7.83 14.45 50.95
C GLY A 22 7.76 13.24 51.89
N LEU A 23 7.84 12.02 51.35
CA LEU A 23 7.75 10.81 52.15
C LEU A 23 9.13 10.44 52.72
N THR A 24 9.13 9.94 53.98
CA THR A 24 10.30 9.29 54.57
C THR A 24 10.44 7.85 54.07
N GLN A 25 11.65 7.26 54.14
CA GLN A 25 11.87 5.84 53.80
C GLN A 25 10.99 4.91 54.67
N ARG A 26 10.71 5.29 55.91
CA ARG A 26 9.82 4.56 56.80
C ARG A 26 8.37 4.56 56.32
N GLN A 27 7.85 5.74 55.94
CA GLN A 27 6.49 5.86 55.42
C GLN A 27 6.30 5.12 54.09
N LEU A 28 7.36 5.06 53.26
CA LEU A 28 7.28 4.31 52.01
C LEU A 28 7.34 2.79 52.22
N ALA A 29 8.06 2.34 53.29
CA ALA A 29 8.25 0.91 53.59
C ALA A 29 7.01 0.27 54.20
N GLU A 30 6.29 1.02 55.09
CA GLU A 30 5.17 0.48 55.87
C GLU A 30 3.94 0.14 54.99
N PRO A 31 3.18 -0.92 55.35
CA PRO A 31 3.43 -1.87 56.43
C PRO A 31 4.26 -3.09 56.02
N ALA A 32 4.62 -3.28 54.73
CA ALA A 32 5.10 -4.54 54.19
C ALA A 32 6.63 -4.71 54.23
N TYR A 33 7.38 -3.62 54.33
CA TYR A 33 8.86 -3.62 54.23
C TYR A 33 9.49 -2.79 55.34
N THR A 34 10.83 -2.84 55.43
CA THR A 34 11.60 -2.06 56.39
C THR A 34 12.24 -0.81 55.76
N PRO A 35 12.50 0.26 56.55
CA PRO A 35 13.23 1.44 56.02
C PRO A 35 14.62 1.06 55.45
N ALA A 36 15.30 0.07 56.04
CA ALA A 36 16.58 -0.42 55.55
C ALA A 36 16.47 -1.05 54.15
N TYR A 37 15.37 -1.76 53.87
CA TYR A 37 15.10 -2.29 52.53
C TYR A 37 14.95 -1.16 51.51
N ILE A 38 14.15 -0.14 51.82
CA ILE A 38 13.98 1.02 50.94
C ILE A 38 15.32 1.73 50.71
N SER A 39 16.13 1.93 51.75
CA SER A 39 17.47 2.54 51.63
C SER A 39 18.39 1.74 50.71
N THR A 40 18.43 0.41 50.81
CA THR A 40 19.25 -0.44 49.93
C THR A 40 18.73 -0.49 48.52
N LEU A 41 17.41 -0.41 48.32
CA LEU A 41 16.77 -0.34 47.02
C LEU A 41 17.08 0.99 46.34
N GLU A 42 16.92 2.13 47.02
CA GLU A 42 17.24 3.47 46.51
C GLU A 42 18.72 3.60 46.11
N ALA A 43 19.60 2.90 46.85
CA ALA A 43 21.02 2.83 46.52
C ALA A 43 21.35 1.87 45.36
N GLY A 44 20.35 1.21 44.75
CA GLY A 44 20.54 0.27 43.65
C GLY A 44 21.20 -1.05 44.01
N ARG A 45 21.37 -1.34 45.29
CA ARG A 45 22.09 -2.54 45.81
C ARG A 45 21.25 -3.81 45.83
N VAL A 46 19.94 -3.66 45.66
CA VAL A 46 18.97 -4.76 45.69
C VAL A 46 18.08 -4.68 44.46
N ARG A 47 17.90 -5.82 43.79
CA ARG A 47 16.87 -5.95 42.74
C ARG A 47 15.52 -6.24 43.40
N ALA A 48 14.62 -5.26 43.34
CA ALA A 48 13.31 -5.42 43.94
C ALA A 48 12.50 -6.51 43.23
N SER A 49 11.76 -7.31 44.00
CA SER A 49 10.78 -8.25 43.47
C SER A 49 9.59 -7.49 42.89
N GLU A 50 8.81 -8.16 42.03
CA GLU A 50 7.60 -7.55 41.48
C GLU A 50 6.59 -7.14 42.56
N PRO A 51 6.29 -7.98 43.58
CA PRO A 51 5.43 -7.56 44.69
C PRO A 51 5.93 -6.34 45.45
N ALA A 52 7.26 -6.24 45.63
CA ALA A 52 7.86 -5.08 46.29
C ALA A 52 7.70 -3.79 45.48
N LEU A 53 7.95 -3.87 44.17
CA LEU A 53 7.73 -2.70 43.27
C LEU A 53 6.25 -2.30 43.19
N ARG A 54 5.32 -3.26 43.19
CA ARG A 54 3.89 -2.96 43.22
C ARG A 54 3.49 -2.24 44.50
N HIS A 55 3.95 -2.72 45.65
CA HIS A 55 3.70 -2.05 46.93
C HIS A 55 4.27 -0.63 46.95
N ILE A 56 5.51 -0.45 46.49
CA ILE A 56 6.19 0.85 46.48
C ILE A 56 5.45 1.79 45.50
N ALA A 57 5.05 1.31 44.31
CA ALA A 57 4.27 2.08 43.34
C ALA A 57 2.94 2.56 43.88
N GLU A 58 2.20 1.67 44.59
CA GLU A 58 0.95 2.00 45.28
C GLU A 58 1.17 3.10 46.31
N ARG A 59 2.19 2.96 47.14
CA ARG A 59 2.55 3.95 48.19
C ARG A 59 3.00 5.30 47.61
N LEU A 60 3.64 5.26 46.47
CA LEU A 60 4.03 6.46 45.72
C LEU A 60 2.87 7.02 44.87
N GLY A 61 1.74 6.31 44.68
CA GLY A 61 0.63 6.75 43.86
C GLY A 61 0.99 6.82 42.37
N VAL A 62 1.84 5.89 41.90
CA VAL A 62 2.23 5.75 40.49
C VAL A 62 1.90 4.34 39.99
N ALA A 63 1.84 4.17 38.68
CA ALA A 63 1.67 2.83 38.11
C ALA A 63 2.95 1.98 38.28
N TYR A 64 2.78 0.66 38.41
CA TYR A 64 3.91 -0.27 38.48
C TYR A 64 4.87 -0.13 37.29
N GLU A 65 4.32 0.00 36.07
CA GLU A 65 5.08 0.20 34.83
C GLU A 65 5.92 1.47 34.87
N GLU A 66 5.36 2.54 35.37
CA GLU A 66 6.06 3.82 35.53
C GLU A 66 7.25 3.69 36.49
N LEU A 67 7.08 2.97 37.61
CA LEU A 67 8.17 2.73 38.55
C LEU A 67 9.21 1.78 37.96
N ALA A 68 8.79 0.70 37.30
CA ALA A 68 9.64 -0.37 36.81
C ALA A 68 10.43 -0.02 35.55
N THR A 69 9.87 0.86 34.68
CA THR A 69 10.41 1.16 33.34
C THR A 69 10.59 2.67 33.08
N GLY A 70 10.12 3.55 33.98
CA GLY A 70 10.11 5.00 33.79
C GLY A 70 9.11 5.50 32.75
N ARG A 71 8.25 4.65 32.26
CA ARG A 71 7.26 4.99 31.24
C ARG A 71 5.96 5.42 31.91
N PRO A 72 5.31 6.51 31.45
CA PRO A 72 3.98 6.88 31.93
C PRO A 72 2.99 5.72 31.83
N ALA A 73 2.10 5.61 32.81
CA ALA A 73 1.03 4.63 32.75
C ALA A 73 0.20 4.83 31.47
N HIS A 74 -0.15 3.74 30.79
CA HIS A 74 -0.95 3.75 29.56
C HIS A 74 -0.29 4.38 28.32
N LEU A 75 0.97 4.83 28.38
CA LEU A 75 1.64 5.46 27.23
C LEU A 75 1.57 4.61 25.95
N ALA A 76 1.87 3.31 26.05
CA ALA A 76 1.80 2.42 24.88
C ALA A 76 0.38 2.32 24.32
N THR A 77 -0.64 2.33 25.19
CA THR A 77 -2.04 2.30 24.75
C THR A 77 -2.45 3.63 24.11
N ASP A 78 -2.04 4.75 24.67
CA ASP A 78 -2.27 6.08 24.08
C ASP A 78 -1.61 6.21 22.70
N LEU A 79 -0.35 5.80 22.59
CA LEU A 79 0.36 5.80 21.31
C LEU A 79 -0.34 4.93 20.26
N ARG A 80 -0.84 3.75 20.63
CA ARG A 80 -1.59 2.88 19.69
C ARG A 80 -2.88 3.54 19.21
N LEU A 81 -3.61 4.19 20.09
CA LEU A 81 -4.82 4.95 19.70
C LEU A 81 -4.46 6.07 18.71
N ARG A 82 -3.44 6.84 19.01
CA ARG A 82 -2.97 7.94 18.13
C ARG A 82 -2.41 7.41 16.80
N LEU A 83 -1.74 6.25 16.79
CA LEU A 83 -1.33 5.55 15.57
C LEU A 83 -2.55 5.15 14.71
N THR A 84 -3.61 4.65 15.35
CA THR A 84 -4.86 4.35 14.65
C THR A 84 -5.52 5.62 14.07
N ASP A 85 -5.46 6.74 14.78
CA ASP A 85 -5.99 8.01 14.27
C ASP A 85 -5.15 8.53 13.08
N ALA A 86 -3.82 8.42 13.13
CA ALA A 86 -2.95 8.72 12.01
C ALA A 86 -3.24 7.83 10.78
N GLN A 87 -3.54 6.55 11.01
CA GLN A 87 -3.95 5.62 9.95
C GLN A 87 -5.28 6.05 9.31
N ARG A 88 -6.24 6.53 10.10
CA ARG A 88 -7.50 7.09 9.58
C ARG A 88 -7.24 8.35 8.75
N THR A 89 -6.37 9.25 9.22
CA THR A 89 -5.97 10.45 8.47
C THR A 89 -5.38 10.07 7.12
N LEU A 90 -4.51 9.06 7.06
CA LEU A 90 -3.98 8.54 5.81
C LEU A 90 -5.10 7.94 4.93
N ALA A 91 -6.00 7.13 5.50
CA ALA A 91 -7.11 6.52 4.78
C ALA A 91 -8.08 7.55 4.17
N THR A 92 -8.26 8.71 4.82
CA THR A 92 -9.02 9.83 4.24
C THR A 92 -8.25 10.58 3.15
N GLY A 93 -6.96 10.26 2.93
CA GLY A 93 -6.11 10.78 1.85
C GLY A 93 -5.32 12.03 2.21
N GLU A 94 -5.15 12.30 3.48
CA GLU A 94 -4.35 13.41 4.00
C GLU A 94 -2.94 12.92 4.35
N ALA A 95 -2.20 12.41 3.33
CA ALA A 95 -0.93 11.72 3.52
C ALA A 95 0.14 12.60 4.17
N GLU A 96 0.18 13.89 3.88
CA GLU A 96 1.12 14.84 4.48
C GLU A 96 0.85 15.03 5.97
N VAL A 97 -0.43 15.25 6.34
CA VAL A 97 -0.84 15.40 7.75
C VAL A 97 -0.60 14.11 8.53
N ALA A 98 -0.91 12.95 7.93
CA ALA A 98 -0.62 11.65 8.54
C ALA A 98 0.88 11.45 8.75
N ALA A 99 1.74 11.86 7.81
CA ALA A 99 3.20 11.75 7.94
C ALA A 99 3.74 12.62 9.08
N GLU A 100 3.20 13.83 9.28
CA GLU A 100 3.54 14.65 10.45
C GLU A 100 3.14 13.97 11.76
N GLN A 101 1.92 13.42 11.83
CA GLN A 101 1.45 12.67 13.01
C GLN A 101 2.35 11.48 13.31
N TYR A 102 2.66 10.63 12.31
CA TYR A 102 3.55 9.48 12.49
C TYR A 102 4.96 9.89 12.91
N THR A 103 5.48 11.02 12.41
CA THR A 103 6.80 11.53 12.79
C THR A 103 6.86 11.88 14.27
N VAL A 104 5.84 12.55 14.79
CA VAL A 104 5.72 12.89 16.23
C VAL A 104 5.61 11.61 17.05
N LEU A 105 4.77 10.66 16.63
CA LEU A 105 4.58 9.38 17.33
C LEU A 105 5.85 8.52 17.35
N LEU A 106 6.62 8.52 16.26
CA LEU A 106 7.91 7.85 16.19
C LEU A 106 8.89 8.42 17.19
N ALA A 107 9.03 9.74 17.27
CA ALA A 107 9.94 10.40 18.19
C ALA A 107 9.57 10.12 19.66
N GLU A 108 8.28 10.09 19.98
CA GLU A 108 7.78 9.75 21.31
C GLU A 108 8.03 8.28 21.65
N ALA A 109 7.74 7.36 20.70
CA ALA A 109 8.03 5.93 20.85
C ALA A 109 9.54 5.64 20.99
N ASP A 110 10.40 6.39 20.27
CA ASP A 110 11.86 6.30 20.38
C ASP A 110 12.35 6.71 21.78
N THR A 111 11.83 7.82 22.30
CA THR A 111 12.18 8.34 23.63
C THR A 111 11.91 7.31 24.73
N HIS A 112 10.85 6.52 24.58
CA HIS A 112 10.43 5.54 25.57
C HIS A 112 10.81 4.09 25.22
N GLY A 113 11.54 3.86 24.11
CA GLY A 113 11.97 2.53 23.67
C GLY A 113 10.81 1.57 23.41
N LEU A 114 9.71 2.07 22.83
CA LEU A 114 8.51 1.28 22.51
C LEU A 114 8.62 0.71 21.08
N VAL A 115 9.32 -0.42 20.96
CA VAL A 115 9.73 -1.01 19.66
C VAL A 115 8.56 -1.31 18.73
N ALA A 116 7.45 -1.84 19.26
CA ALA A 116 6.26 -2.13 18.44
C ALA A 116 5.63 -0.86 17.87
N GLU A 117 5.51 0.19 18.68
CA GLU A 117 4.97 1.48 18.29
C GLU A 117 5.92 2.23 17.32
N GLN A 118 7.25 2.10 17.51
CA GLN A 118 8.25 2.60 16.55
C GLN A 118 8.07 1.95 15.18
N ALA A 119 7.96 0.61 15.16
CA ALA A 119 7.76 -0.13 13.91
C ALA A 119 6.44 0.25 13.21
N ALA A 120 5.36 0.42 13.98
CA ALA A 120 4.07 0.84 13.46
C ALA A 120 4.11 2.26 12.88
N ALA A 121 4.78 3.21 13.54
CA ALA A 121 4.96 4.57 13.03
C ALA A 121 5.79 4.59 11.74
N LEU A 122 6.89 3.81 11.68
CA LEU A 122 7.71 3.66 10.48
C LEU A 122 6.92 3.02 9.32
N LEU A 123 6.09 2.02 9.61
CA LEU A 123 5.18 1.42 8.62
C LEU A 123 4.24 2.49 8.03
N GLY A 124 3.59 3.28 8.91
CA GLY A 124 2.71 4.38 8.46
C GLY A 124 3.42 5.44 7.64
N LEU A 125 4.65 5.83 8.02
CA LEU A 125 5.48 6.75 7.22
C LEU A 125 5.82 6.17 5.84
N GLY A 126 6.07 4.87 5.75
CA GLY A 126 6.27 4.18 4.47
C GLY A 126 5.02 4.21 3.60
N GLU A 127 3.86 4.00 4.18
CA GLU A 127 2.58 4.09 3.46
C GLU A 127 2.27 5.53 2.99
N CYS A 128 2.56 6.55 3.82
CA CYS A 128 2.46 7.97 3.39
C CYS A 128 3.38 8.29 2.21
N ALA A 129 4.62 7.79 2.24
CA ALA A 129 5.57 7.98 1.15
C ALA A 129 5.10 7.29 -0.15
N LEU A 130 4.49 6.08 -0.06
CA LEU A 130 3.86 5.41 -1.21
C LEU A 130 2.74 6.25 -1.83
N GLU A 131 1.85 6.80 -1.00
CA GLU A 131 0.75 7.65 -1.47
C GLU A 131 1.27 8.91 -2.20
N ASN A 132 2.40 9.45 -1.74
CA ASN A 132 3.07 10.60 -2.37
C ASN A 132 3.94 10.22 -3.57
N GLY A 133 4.08 8.93 -3.88
CA GLY A 133 4.91 8.42 -4.99
C GLY A 133 6.42 8.45 -4.71
N ASP A 134 6.85 8.69 -3.48
CA ASP A 134 8.24 8.64 -3.07
C ASP A 134 8.64 7.20 -2.68
N LEU A 135 8.96 6.41 -3.72
CA LEU A 135 9.21 4.99 -3.58
C LEU A 135 10.52 4.68 -2.84
N GLU A 136 11.51 5.56 -2.91
CA GLU A 136 12.79 5.39 -2.22
C GLU A 136 12.60 5.57 -0.70
N THR A 137 12.03 6.68 -0.28
CA THR A 137 11.68 6.91 1.13
C THR A 137 10.74 5.81 1.65
N ALA A 138 9.76 5.38 0.87
CA ALA A 138 8.87 4.30 1.27
C ALA A 138 9.64 3.02 1.60
N ARG A 139 10.57 2.58 0.74
CA ARG A 139 11.43 1.40 0.96
C ARG A 139 12.26 1.53 2.23
N GLU A 140 12.91 2.67 2.42
CA GLU A 140 13.73 2.94 3.62
C GLU A 140 12.90 2.81 4.91
N ARG A 141 11.67 3.36 4.92
CA ARG A 141 10.77 3.30 6.08
C ARG A 141 10.28 1.89 6.36
N PHE A 142 9.90 1.14 5.34
CA PHE A 142 9.52 -0.27 5.51
C PHE A 142 10.67 -1.14 6.01
N GLU A 143 11.87 -0.96 5.48
CA GLU A 143 13.07 -1.65 5.97
C GLU A 143 13.42 -1.27 7.41
N ALA A 144 13.26 0.00 7.77
CA ALA A 144 13.45 0.43 9.15
C ALA A 144 12.41 -0.19 10.09
N SER A 145 11.14 -0.27 9.68
CA SER A 145 10.09 -0.96 10.42
C SER A 145 10.42 -2.43 10.62
N GLU A 146 10.85 -3.13 9.57
CA GLU A 146 11.26 -4.53 9.64
C GLU A 146 12.45 -4.74 10.59
N ARG A 147 13.49 -3.90 10.49
CA ARG A 147 14.65 -3.94 11.39
C ARG A 147 14.27 -3.73 12.87
N ARG A 148 13.29 -2.85 13.16
CA ARG A 148 12.81 -2.64 14.53
C ARG A 148 12.10 -3.87 15.09
N LEU A 149 11.37 -4.60 14.26
CA LEU A 149 10.69 -5.84 14.66
C LEU A 149 11.67 -7.02 14.81
N GLY A 150 12.84 -7.00 14.14
CA GLY A 150 13.93 -7.94 14.34
C GLY A 150 13.49 -9.39 14.50
N ASP A 151 13.53 -9.88 15.74
CA ASP A 151 13.20 -11.27 16.12
C ASP A 151 11.70 -11.52 16.34
N ALA A 152 10.84 -10.55 16.05
CA ALA A 152 9.39 -10.75 16.15
C ALA A 152 8.93 -11.86 15.18
N PRO A 153 7.85 -12.59 15.51
CA PRO A 153 7.28 -13.59 14.62
C PRO A 153 7.01 -13.03 13.23
N LEU A 154 7.27 -13.83 12.21
CA LEU A 154 7.16 -13.43 10.80
C LEU A 154 5.81 -12.74 10.46
N PRO A 155 4.63 -13.21 10.95
CA PRO A 155 3.36 -12.54 10.70
C PRO A 155 3.36 -11.05 11.08
N GLN A 156 4.02 -10.66 12.15
CA GLN A 156 4.11 -9.26 12.59
C GLN A 156 4.99 -8.41 11.65
N ARG A 157 5.92 -9.03 10.93
CA ARG A 157 6.82 -8.38 9.96
C ARG A 157 6.22 -8.28 8.57
N VAL A 158 5.21 -9.10 8.26
CA VAL A 158 4.57 -9.16 6.94
C VAL A 158 4.09 -7.79 6.40
N PRO A 159 3.47 -6.90 7.20
CA PRO A 159 3.07 -5.58 6.68
C PRO A 159 4.23 -4.77 6.09
N ALA A 160 5.39 -4.77 6.74
CA ALA A 160 6.59 -4.08 6.27
C ALA A 160 7.20 -4.76 5.03
N LEU A 161 7.30 -6.10 5.04
CA LEU A 161 7.76 -6.89 3.89
C LEU A 161 6.87 -6.67 2.65
N ARG A 162 5.55 -6.67 2.85
CA ARG A 162 4.60 -6.31 1.79
C ARG A 162 4.82 -4.90 1.27
N GLY A 163 5.00 -3.93 2.17
CA GLY A 163 5.24 -2.53 1.79
C GLY A 163 6.48 -2.40 0.90
N ARG A 164 7.57 -3.08 1.23
CA ARG A 164 8.77 -3.18 0.38
C ARG A 164 8.46 -3.79 -0.98
N ALA A 165 7.79 -4.93 -1.01
CA ALA A 165 7.43 -5.61 -2.25
C ALA A 165 6.56 -4.71 -3.16
N VAL A 166 5.59 -3.99 -2.59
CA VAL A 166 4.76 -3.02 -3.32
C VAL A 166 5.60 -1.85 -3.84
N SER A 167 6.56 -1.34 -3.09
CA SER A 167 7.45 -0.27 -3.55
C SER A 167 8.29 -0.70 -4.77
N HIS A 168 8.81 -1.94 -4.77
CA HIS A 168 9.51 -2.51 -5.93
C HIS A 168 8.57 -2.74 -7.12
N TYR A 169 7.35 -3.19 -6.86
CA TYR A 169 6.32 -3.34 -7.90
C TYR A 169 6.03 -2.01 -8.59
N LEU A 170 5.79 -0.95 -7.82
CA LEU A 170 5.52 0.39 -8.36
C LEU A 170 6.72 1.02 -9.07
N ALA A 171 7.94 0.62 -8.71
CA ALA A 171 9.17 0.99 -9.43
C ALA A 171 9.36 0.21 -10.74
N GLY A 172 8.47 -0.74 -11.08
CA GLY A 172 8.59 -1.59 -12.26
C GLY A 172 9.51 -2.82 -12.09
N GLU A 173 10.02 -3.06 -10.89
CA GLU A 173 10.90 -4.18 -10.57
C GLU A 173 10.07 -5.46 -10.28
N LEU A 174 9.24 -5.86 -11.24
CA LEU A 174 8.19 -6.87 -11.09
C LEU A 174 8.72 -8.21 -10.57
N ARG A 175 9.86 -8.69 -11.09
CA ARG A 175 10.45 -9.97 -10.66
C ARG A 175 10.89 -9.95 -9.22
N TYR A 176 11.50 -8.85 -8.79
CA TYR A 176 11.96 -8.72 -7.41
C TYR A 176 10.78 -8.58 -6.45
N ALA A 177 9.73 -7.86 -6.84
CA ALA A 177 8.49 -7.80 -6.09
C ALA A 177 7.86 -9.19 -5.92
N CYS A 178 7.74 -9.98 -6.99
CA CYS A 178 7.28 -11.37 -6.90
C CYS A 178 8.15 -12.21 -5.97
N TYR A 179 9.48 -12.11 -6.09
CA TYR A 179 10.41 -12.83 -5.21
C TYR A 179 10.19 -12.51 -3.71
N LEU A 180 10.00 -11.24 -3.37
CA LEU A 180 9.74 -10.83 -1.99
C LEU A 180 8.43 -11.42 -1.45
N PHE A 181 7.35 -11.39 -2.25
CA PHE A 181 6.08 -12.02 -1.87
C PHE A 181 6.20 -13.54 -1.75
N GLU A 182 6.77 -14.20 -2.77
CA GLU A 182 6.90 -15.66 -2.82
C GLU A 182 7.78 -16.21 -1.70
N SER A 183 8.93 -15.58 -1.43
CA SER A 183 9.84 -16.01 -0.36
C SER A 183 9.18 -15.89 1.02
N THR A 184 8.41 -14.83 1.25
CA THR A 184 7.70 -14.64 2.52
C THR A 184 6.55 -15.63 2.68
N LEU A 185 5.77 -15.87 1.60
CA LEU A 185 4.72 -16.89 1.58
C LEU A 185 5.28 -18.29 1.84
N ASP A 186 6.39 -18.64 1.17
CA ASP A 186 7.04 -19.92 1.31
C ASP A 186 7.55 -20.14 2.74
N GLU A 187 8.11 -19.11 3.37
CA GLU A 187 8.56 -19.16 4.77
C GLU A 187 7.38 -19.38 5.74
N LEU A 188 6.28 -18.61 5.60
CA LEU A 188 5.08 -18.77 6.43
C LEU A 188 4.48 -20.17 6.29
N ASN A 189 4.32 -20.64 5.05
CA ASN A 189 3.69 -21.93 4.79
C ASN A 189 4.55 -23.11 5.26
N ARG A 190 5.89 -23.04 5.11
CA ARG A 190 6.80 -24.08 5.55
C ARG A 190 7.01 -24.11 7.08
N THR A 191 6.96 -22.97 7.74
CA THR A 191 7.15 -22.89 9.20
C THR A 191 5.88 -23.22 9.98
N GLY A 192 4.74 -23.37 9.31
CA GLY A 192 3.46 -23.63 9.95
C GLY A 192 2.90 -22.44 10.74
N MET A 193 3.41 -21.24 10.50
CA MET A 193 2.89 -20.00 11.09
C MET A 193 1.65 -19.54 10.32
N HIS A 194 0.50 -20.18 10.63
CA HIS A 194 -0.77 -19.89 9.95
C HIS A 194 -1.44 -18.69 10.58
N ASP A 195 -1.08 -17.51 10.09
CA ASP A 195 -1.76 -16.26 10.37
C ASP A 195 -2.60 -15.87 9.14
N PRO A 196 -3.93 -15.99 9.19
CA PRO A 196 -4.78 -15.72 8.04
C PRO A 196 -4.66 -14.29 7.51
N ASP A 197 -4.46 -13.29 8.39
CA ASP A 197 -4.32 -11.90 7.99
C ASP A 197 -3.02 -11.68 7.21
N ALA A 198 -1.91 -12.24 7.70
CA ALA A 198 -0.61 -12.16 7.03
C ALA A 198 -0.63 -12.88 5.67
N LEU A 199 -1.19 -14.07 5.60
CA LEU A 199 -1.32 -14.84 4.36
C LEU A 199 -2.22 -14.11 3.35
N LEU A 200 -3.37 -13.60 3.79
CA LEU A 200 -4.28 -12.85 2.92
C LEU A 200 -3.59 -11.60 2.36
N LEU A 201 -2.83 -10.90 3.19
CA LEU A 201 -2.10 -9.68 2.79
C LEU A 201 -1.08 -9.96 1.68
N LEU A 202 -0.39 -11.10 1.75
CA LEU A 202 0.62 -11.50 0.76
C LEU A 202 -0.01 -12.05 -0.52
N TYR A 203 -1.01 -12.96 -0.42
CA TYR A 203 -1.69 -13.49 -1.61
C TYR A 203 -2.38 -12.38 -2.40
N THR A 204 -3.03 -11.44 -1.73
CA THR A 204 -3.64 -10.28 -2.43
C THR A 204 -2.60 -9.35 -3.03
N GLY A 205 -1.45 -9.21 -2.37
CA GLY A 205 -0.36 -8.33 -2.82
C GLY A 205 0.34 -8.83 -4.08
N VAL A 206 0.51 -10.14 -4.23
CA VAL A 206 1.23 -10.73 -5.37
C VAL A 206 0.40 -10.82 -6.66
N ILE A 207 -0.93 -10.68 -6.57
CA ILE A 207 -1.82 -10.78 -7.75
C ILE A 207 -1.42 -9.77 -8.82
N ALA A 208 -1.25 -8.49 -8.46
CA ALA A 208 -0.94 -7.45 -9.43
C ALA A 208 0.42 -7.66 -10.13
N PRO A 209 1.53 -7.94 -9.41
CA PRO A 209 2.80 -8.31 -10.05
C PRO A 209 2.69 -9.52 -10.99
N TYR A 210 1.97 -10.58 -10.61
CA TYR A 210 1.74 -11.73 -11.48
C TYR A 210 0.98 -11.38 -12.76
N MET A 211 -0.07 -10.56 -12.63
CA MET A 211 -0.85 -10.11 -13.78
C MET A 211 0.01 -9.31 -14.77
N ASP A 212 0.81 -8.37 -14.27
CA ASP A 212 1.65 -7.52 -15.10
C ASP A 212 2.84 -8.29 -15.72
N MET A 213 3.24 -9.40 -15.11
CA MET A 213 4.21 -10.34 -15.69
C MET A 213 3.59 -11.32 -16.69
N GLY A 214 2.28 -11.32 -16.87
CA GLY A 214 1.58 -12.32 -17.70
C GLY A 214 1.48 -13.71 -17.07
N ALA A 215 1.76 -13.84 -15.76
CA ALA A 215 1.66 -15.09 -15.01
C ALA A 215 0.22 -15.35 -14.52
N HIS A 216 -0.75 -15.29 -15.43
CA HIS A 216 -2.19 -15.32 -15.12
C HIS A 216 -2.61 -16.54 -14.29
N ALA A 217 -2.04 -17.72 -14.57
CA ALA A 217 -2.35 -18.93 -13.80
C ALA A 217 -1.94 -18.82 -12.33
N ARG A 218 -0.78 -18.18 -12.03
CA ARG A 218 -0.35 -17.92 -10.66
C ARG A 218 -1.21 -16.86 -9.99
N ALA A 219 -1.61 -15.82 -10.72
CA ALA A 219 -2.52 -14.80 -10.22
C ALA A 219 -3.88 -15.41 -9.85
N ALA A 220 -4.45 -16.27 -10.69
CA ALA A 220 -5.69 -16.99 -10.42
C ALA A 220 -5.57 -17.89 -9.19
N GLN A 221 -4.49 -18.66 -9.06
CA GLN A 221 -4.25 -19.52 -7.90
C GLN A 221 -4.11 -18.69 -6.61
N ALA A 222 -3.38 -17.57 -6.64
CA ALA A 222 -3.27 -16.67 -5.50
C ALA A 222 -4.63 -16.08 -5.10
N ALA A 223 -5.48 -15.76 -6.08
CA ALA A 223 -6.83 -15.29 -5.86
C ALA A 223 -7.73 -16.35 -5.20
N GLU A 224 -7.63 -17.63 -5.61
CA GLU A 224 -8.36 -18.74 -4.98
C GLU A 224 -7.95 -18.92 -3.51
N PHE A 225 -6.65 -18.90 -3.21
CA PHE A 225 -6.17 -18.97 -1.82
C PHE A 225 -6.65 -17.78 -1.00
N ALA A 226 -6.61 -16.56 -1.56
CA ALA A 226 -7.10 -15.37 -0.89
C ALA A 226 -8.61 -15.47 -0.55
N LEU A 227 -9.42 -15.95 -1.49
CA LEU A 227 -10.86 -16.18 -1.28
C LEU A 227 -11.12 -17.23 -0.19
N ALA A 228 -10.37 -18.32 -0.17
CA ALA A 228 -10.50 -19.38 0.83
C ALA A 228 -10.10 -18.93 2.24
N LEU A 229 -9.13 -18.02 2.36
CA LEU A 229 -8.68 -17.43 3.64
C LEU A 229 -9.64 -16.37 4.19
N ALA A 230 -10.36 -15.65 3.33
CA ALA A 230 -11.18 -14.49 3.71
C ALA A 230 -12.17 -14.75 4.86
N PRO A 231 -12.85 -15.91 5.01
CA PRO A 231 -13.74 -16.18 6.14
C PRO A 231 -13.05 -16.23 7.50
N GLN A 232 -11.72 -16.44 7.54
CA GLN A 232 -10.92 -16.52 8.76
C GLN A 232 -10.33 -15.17 9.16
N VAL A 233 -10.44 -14.14 8.30
CA VAL A 233 -9.85 -12.82 8.50
C VAL A 233 -10.84 -11.91 9.20
N GLY A 234 -10.43 -11.34 10.33
CA GLY A 234 -11.26 -10.43 11.12
C GLY A 234 -11.18 -8.96 10.69
N GLU A 235 -10.18 -8.56 9.89
CA GLU A 235 -9.94 -7.17 9.50
C GLU A 235 -10.70 -6.82 8.20
N PRO A 236 -11.78 -5.98 8.27
CA PRO A 236 -12.60 -5.70 7.09
C PRO A 236 -11.84 -5.01 5.95
N ALA A 237 -10.80 -4.21 6.26
CA ALA A 237 -10.00 -3.54 5.24
C ALA A 237 -9.19 -4.54 4.40
N LEU A 238 -8.69 -5.62 5.01
CA LEU A 238 -8.00 -6.69 4.29
C LEU A 238 -8.96 -7.46 3.39
N VAL A 239 -10.16 -7.74 3.86
CA VAL A 239 -11.21 -8.41 3.07
C VAL A 239 -11.63 -7.52 1.88
N ALA A 240 -11.79 -6.21 2.08
CA ALA A 240 -12.08 -5.27 1.01
C ALA A 240 -10.96 -5.26 -0.06
N ARG A 241 -9.71 -5.20 0.39
CA ARG A 241 -8.52 -5.24 -0.48
C ARG A 241 -8.48 -6.55 -1.28
N MET A 242 -8.76 -7.67 -0.64
CA MET A 242 -8.84 -8.98 -1.29
C MET A 242 -9.88 -8.96 -2.42
N HIS A 243 -11.12 -8.54 -2.15
CA HIS A 243 -12.17 -8.50 -3.16
C HIS A 243 -11.77 -7.62 -4.36
N ARG A 244 -11.13 -6.46 -4.13
CA ARG A 244 -10.63 -5.59 -5.20
C ARG A 244 -9.50 -6.26 -6.02
N SER A 245 -8.56 -6.92 -5.35
CA SER A 245 -7.42 -7.57 -6.02
C SER A 245 -7.86 -8.79 -6.85
N VAL A 246 -8.75 -9.62 -6.30
CA VAL A 246 -9.28 -10.82 -6.97
C VAL A 246 -10.13 -10.45 -8.19
N ALA A 247 -10.88 -9.37 -8.14
CA ALA A 247 -11.67 -8.90 -9.29
C ALA A 247 -10.80 -8.68 -10.54
N ARG A 248 -9.53 -8.28 -10.38
CA ARG A 248 -8.58 -8.12 -11.49
C ARG A 248 -8.33 -9.44 -12.26
N THR A 249 -8.19 -10.55 -11.55
CA THR A 249 -8.03 -11.88 -12.19
C THR A 249 -9.31 -12.32 -12.88
N MET A 250 -10.47 -12.10 -12.22
CA MET A 250 -11.78 -12.43 -12.79
C MET A 250 -12.06 -11.65 -14.08
N ILE A 251 -11.68 -10.37 -14.15
CA ILE A 251 -11.78 -9.56 -15.39
C ILE A 251 -10.95 -10.20 -16.50
N ALA A 252 -9.71 -10.57 -16.21
CA ALA A 252 -8.81 -11.18 -17.21
C ALA A 252 -9.32 -12.57 -17.69
N GLU A 253 -10.05 -13.28 -16.85
CA GLU A 253 -10.70 -14.56 -17.17
C GLU A 253 -12.07 -14.40 -17.85
N GLY A 254 -12.55 -13.17 -18.05
CA GLY A 254 -13.88 -12.90 -18.62
C GLY A 254 -15.05 -13.20 -17.67
N ARG A 255 -14.80 -13.38 -16.37
CA ARG A 255 -15.80 -13.63 -15.31
C ARG A 255 -16.42 -12.31 -14.83
N ILE A 256 -17.08 -11.61 -15.73
CA ILE A 256 -17.55 -10.22 -15.56
C ILE A 256 -18.48 -10.06 -14.36
N ALA A 257 -19.50 -10.96 -14.23
CA ALA A 257 -20.48 -10.86 -13.15
C ALA A 257 -19.85 -11.09 -11.77
N GLU A 258 -18.89 -11.99 -11.66
CA GLU A 258 -18.19 -12.27 -10.40
C GLU A 258 -17.23 -11.14 -10.04
N ALA A 259 -16.57 -10.55 -11.04
CA ALA A 259 -15.74 -9.38 -10.85
C ALA A 259 -16.56 -8.18 -10.34
N ASP A 260 -17.72 -7.89 -10.95
CA ASP A 260 -18.61 -6.81 -10.50
C ASP A 260 -19.11 -7.05 -9.06
N ALA A 261 -19.53 -8.27 -8.74
CA ALA A 261 -19.95 -8.62 -7.38
C ALA A 261 -18.82 -8.44 -6.35
N SER A 262 -17.60 -8.86 -6.68
CA SER A 262 -16.42 -8.65 -5.84
C SER A 262 -16.09 -7.16 -5.64
N LEU A 263 -16.10 -6.37 -6.70
CA LEU A 263 -15.85 -4.92 -6.62
C LEU A 263 -16.95 -4.20 -5.84
N ALA A 264 -18.21 -4.60 -6.00
CA ALA A 264 -19.33 -4.05 -5.22
C ALA A 264 -19.17 -4.36 -3.72
N LYS A 265 -18.72 -5.56 -3.37
CA LYS A 265 -18.43 -5.94 -1.98
C LYS A 265 -17.27 -5.12 -1.40
N ALA A 266 -16.18 -4.95 -2.16
CA ALA A 266 -15.07 -4.11 -1.76
C ALA A 266 -15.51 -2.65 -1.55
N ALA A 267 -16.28 -2.08 -2.48
CA ALA A 267 -16.77 -0.71 -2.41
C ALA A 267 -17.65 -0.48 -1.17
N GLU A 268 -18.53 -1.44 -0.84
CA GLU A 268 -19.37 -1.36 0.36
C GLU A 268 -18.54 -1.34 1.64
N LEU A 269 -17.53 -2.23 1.76
CA LEU A 269 -16.64 -2.27 2.91
C LEU A 269 -15.80 -0.98 3.03
N TYR A 270 -15.22 -0.49 1.92
CA TYR A 270 -14.45 0.76 1.95
C TYR A 270 -15.32 1.99 2.28
N ARG A 271 -16.60 2.00 1.86
CA ARG A 271 -17.56 3.06 2.25
C ARG A 271 -17.83 3.03 3.74
N GLN A 272 -18.07 1.86 4.33
CA GLN A 272 -18.27 1.69 5.78
C GLN A 272 -17.04 2.12 6.58
N LEU A 273 -15.83 1.81 6.08
CA LEU A 273 -14.57 2.18 6.69
C LEU A 273 -14.12 3.62 6.40
N GLN A 274 -14.86 4.35 5.56
CA GLN A 274 -14.52 5.71 5.10
C GLN A 274 -13.17 5.83 4.37
N ILE A 275 -12.71 4.75 3.74
CA ILE A 275 -11.45 4.70 2.98
C ILE A 275 -11.71 5.17 1.55
N ARG A 276 -11.59 6.47 1.33
CA ARG A 276 -12.05 7.13 0.09
C ARG A 276 -11.22 6.77 -1.15
N THR A 277 -9.90 6.69 -1.05
CA THR A 277 -9.02 6.39 -2.19
C THR A 277 -9.32 4.99 -2.74
N GLU A 278 -9.42 4.00 -1.87
CA GLU A 278 -9.71 2.62 -2.27
C GLU A 278 -11.15 2.45 -2.77
N LEU A 279 -12.10 3.22 -2.23
CA LEU A 279 -13.46 3.28 -2.75
C LEU A 279 -13.46 3.86 -4.18
N ALA A 280 -12.73 4.94 -4.44
CA ALA A 280 -12.59 5.51 -5.78
C ALA A 280 -11.95 4.50 -6.76
N ASN A 281 -10.95 3.73 -6.31
CA ASN A 281 -10.35 2.67 -7.12
C ASN A 281 -11.35 1.55 -7.47
N CYS A 282 -12.27 1.22 -6.56
CA CYS A 282 -13.36 0.26 -6.87
C CYS A 282 -14.30 0.81 -7.95
N HIS A 283 -14.69 2.08 -7.86
CA HIS A 283 -15.50 2.73 -8.88
C HIS A 283 -14.77 2.78 -10.23
N TRP A 284 -13.49 3.15 -10.24
CA TRP A 284 -12.67 3.10 -11.46
C TRP A 284 -12.63 1.72 -12.10
N MET A 285 -12.35 0.66 -11.31
CA MET A 285 -12.29 -0.71 -11.83
C MET A 285 -13.65 -1.20 -12.36
N ARG A 286 -14.77 -0.82 -11.73
CA ARG A 286 -16.10 -1.13 -12.24
C ARG A 286 -16.40 -0.37 -13.53
N GLY A 287 -15.99 0.89 -13.59
CA GLY A 287 -16.08 1.68 -14.82
C GLY A 287 -15.33 1.04 -15.98
N TYR A 288 -14.08 0.63 -15.74
CA TYR A 288 -13.29 -0.13 -16.72
C TYR A 288 -13.99 -1.43 -17.13
N LEU A 289 -14.48 -2.22 -16.16
CA LEU A 289 -15.21 -3.46 -16.42
C LEU A 289 -16.42 -3.25 -17.32
N TYR A 290 -17.26 -2.26 -17.02
CA TYR A 290 -18.44 -1.93 -17.82
C TYR A 290 -18.07 -1.43 -19.21
N ALA A 291 -17.00 -0.66 -19.36
CA ALA A 291 -16.49 -0.20 -20.65
C ALA A 291 -16.05 -1.39 -21.53
N GLN A 292 -15.35 -2.36 -20.97
CA GLN A 292 -14.97 -3.59 -21.69
C GLN A 292 -16.18 -4.43 -22.10
N ASN A 293 -17.24 -4.44 -21.31
CA ASN A 293 -18.48 -5.15 -21.60
C ASN A 293 -19.44 -4.37 -22.53
N GLY A 294 -19.09 -3.15 -22.93
CA GLY A 294 -19.91 -2.31 -23.81
C GLY A 294 -21.03 -1.54 -23.10
N GLU A 295 -21.11 -1.59 -21.79
CA GLU A 295 -22.10 -0.89 -20.94
C GLU A 295 -21.65 0.55 -20.67
N LEU A 296 -21.52 1.35 -21.74
CA LEU A 296 -20.84 2.65 -21.69
C LEU A 296 -21.49 3.69 -20.76
N GLU A 297 -22.83 3.66 -20.60
CA GLU A 297 -23.54 4.55 -19.68
C GLU A 297 -23.17 4.26 -18.21
N ARG A 298 -23.12 2.99 -17.85
CA ARG A 298 -22.72 2.56 -16.50
C ARG A 298 -21.24 2.85 -16.25
N ALA A 299 -20.40 2.62 -17.27
CA ALA A 299 -18.97 2.94 -17.22
C ALA A 299 -18.74 4.44 -16.96
N GLU A 300 -19.41 5.33 -17.69
CA GLU A 300 -19.31 6.78 -17.47
C GLU A 300 -19.73 7.15 -16.04
N GLY A 301 -20.84 6.60 -15.53
CA GLY A 301 -21.31 6.87 -14.16
C GLY A 301 -20.27 6.51 -13.09
N GLU A 302 -19.73 5.30 -13.16
CA GLU A 302 -18.71 4.82 -12.20
C GLU A 302 -17.39 5.63 -12.30
N LEU A 303 -16.95 5.96 -13.52
CA LEU A 303 -15.73 6.74 -13.74
C LEU A 303 -15.87 8.19 -13.25
N ARG A 304 -17.03 8.82 -13.44
CA ARG A 304 -17.29 10.16 -12.91
C ARG A 304 -17.32 10.17 -11.37
N GLU A 305 -17.85 9.14 -10.74
CA GLU A 305 -17.82 8.99 -9.28
C GLU A 305 -16.37 8.85 -8.76
N ALA A 306 -15.57 8.01 -9.42
CA ALA A 306 -14.15 7.89 -9.11
C ALA A 306 -13.40 9.21 -9.29
N GLN A 307 -13.63 9.92 -10.39
CA GLN A 307 -13.04 11.22 -10.69
C GLN A 307 -13.37 12.25 -9.59
N ALA A 308 -14.62 12.36 -9.19
CA ALA A 308 -15.05 13.32 -8.17
C ALA A 308 -14.36 13.05 -6.81
N MET A 309 -14.21 11.77 -6.44
CA MET A 309 -13.54 11.39 -5.18
C MET A 309 -12.03 11.71 -5.21
N LEU A 310 -11.35 11.46 -6.33
CA LEU A 310 -9.89 11.62 -6.46
C LEU A 310 -9.48 13.08 -6.67
N SER A 311 -10.24 13.85 -7.45
CA SER A 311 -9.99 15.28 -7.67
C SER A 311 -10.07 16.09 -6.38
N ALA A 312 -10.99 15.73 -5.48
CA ALA A 312 -11.11 16.36 -4.17
C ALA A 312 -9.85 16.18 -3.29
N LYS A 313 -9.01 15.20 -3.59
CA LYS A 313 -7.79 14.85 -2.84
C LYS A 313 -6.49 15.32 -3.49
N ARG A 314 -6.55 15.96 -4.65
CA ARG A 314 -5.36 16.33 -5.45
C ARG A 314 -4.45 15.15 -5.79
N ALA A 315 -5.02 13.94 -5.90
CA ALA A 315 -4.29 12.72 -6.27
C ALA A 315 -4.04 12.68 -7.78
N ALA A 316 -3.16 13.54 -8.29
CA ALA A 316 -2.99 13.81 -9.72
C ALA A 316 -2.81 12.54 -10.58
N LEU A 317 -1.98 11.58 -10.16
CA LEU A 317 -1.73 10.36 -10.93
C LEU A 317 -2.98 9.47 -11.06
N TYR A 318 -3.68 9.24 -9.94
CA TYR A 318 -4.91 8.43 -9.95
C TYR A 318 -6.04 9.14 -10.71
N THR A 319 -6.15 10.46 -10.55
CA THR A 319 -7.11 11.27 -11.31
C THR A 319 -6.83 11.21 -12.80
N SER A 320 -5.56 11.29 -13.21
CA SER A 320 -5.16 11.19 -14.61
C SER A 320 -5.48 9.83 -15.21
N GLN A 321 -5.27 8.74 -14.46
CA GLN A 321 -5.65 7.40 -14.91
C GLN A 321 -7.17 7.29 -15.15
N VAL A 322 -7.97 7.75 -14.19
CA VAL A 322 -9.43 7.74 -14.31
C VAL A 322 -9.88 8.62 -15.48
N ASN A 323 -9.24 9.78 -15.67
CA ASN A 323 -9.60 10.71 -16.75
C ASN A 323 -9.31 10.15 -18.15
N VAL A 324 -8.23 9.39 -18.33
CA VAL A 324 -7.93 8.71 -19.59
C VAL A 324 -9.00 7.65 -19.89
N GLU A 325 -9.39 6.84 -18.93
CA GLU A 325 -10.46 5.84 -19.11
C GLU A 325 -11.82 6.49 -19.35
N LEU A 326 -12.13 7.57 -18.64
CA LEU A 326 -13.36 8.33 -18.84
C LEU A 326 -13.40 8.93 -20.25
N ALA A 327 -12.28 9.47 -20.73
CA ALA A 327 -12.18 10.01 -22.08
C ALA A 327 -12.39 8.93 -23.16
N ASP A 328 -11.88 7.69 -22.95
CA ASP A 328 -12.18 6.57 -23.87
C ASP A 328 -13.67 6.28 -23.93
N VAL A 329 -14.32 6.19 -22.78
CA VAL A 329 -15.77 5.96 -22.71
C VAL A 329 -16.55 7.09 -23.35
N LEU A 330 -16.17 8.35 -23.11
CA LEU A 330 -16.81 9.52 -23.72
C LEU A 330 -16.68 9.50 -25.25
N HIS A 331 -15.49 9.22 -25.76
CA HIS A 331 -15.24 9.11 -27.20
C HIS A 331 -16.09 7.99 -27.83
N ARG A 332 -16.11 6.80 -27.24
CA ARG A 332 -16.95 5.67 -27.70
C ARG A 332 -18.46 5.96 -27.65
N ARG A 333 -18.90 6.92 -26.81
CA ARG A 333 -20.27 7.46 -26.77
C ARG A 333 -20.52 8.59 -27.75
N GLY A 334 -19.57 8.95 -28.60
CA GLY A 334 -19.66 10.04 -29.57
C GLY A 334 -19.46 11.43 -28.98
N LYS A 335 -18.90 11.55 -27.76
CA LYS A 335 -18.58 12.81 -27.06
C LYS A 335 -17.11 13.15 -27.22
N SER A 336 -16.57 13.12 -28.45
CA SER A 336 -15.14 13.26 -28.72
C SER A 336 -14.54 14.58 -28.27
N ASP A 337 -15.32 15.68 -28.38
CA ASP A 337 -14.86 16.99 -27.94
C ASP A 337 -14.65 17.06 -26.42
N GLU A 338 -15.59 16.49 -25.63
CA GLU A 338 -15.46 16.40 -24.18
C GLU A 338 -14.26 15.52 -23.79
N ALA A 339 -14.07 14.40 -24.49
CA ALA A 339 -12.92 13.52 -24.30
C ALA A 339 -11.60 14.24 -24.57
N ALA A 340 -11.49 15.00 -25.67
CA ALA A 340 -10.28 15.73 -26.03
C ALA A 340 -9.93 16.81 -24.97
N VAL A 341 -10.91 17.56 -24.47
CA VAL A 341 -10.71 18.54 -23.39
C VAL A 341 -10.11 17.85 -22.15
N LEU A 342 -10.72 16.75 -21.71
CA LEU A 342 -10.26 16.01 -20.54
C LEU A 342 -8.83 15.47 -20.70
N LEU A 343 -8.47 14.99 -21.90
CA LEU A 343 -7.12 14.51 -22.20
C LEU A 343 -6.07 15.63 -22.20
N HIS A 344 -6.44 16.83 -22.67
CA HIS A 344 -5.54 17.98 -22.60
C HIS A 344 -5.32 18.44 -21.15
N GLU A 345 -6.32 18.35 -20.28
CA GLU A 345 -6.17 18.59 -18.84
C GLU A 345 -5.17 17.59 -18.23
N VAL A 346 -5.31 16.29 -18.54
CA VAL A 346 -4.35 15.26 -18.10
C VAL A 346 -2.91 15.60 -18.51
N LEU A 347 -2.71 16.06 -19.76
CA LEU A 347 -1.38 16.44 -20.26
C LEU A 347 -0.84 17.72 -19.61
N GLY A 348 -1.71 18.61 -19.14
CA GLY A 348 -1.32 19.83 -18.43
C GLY A 348 -0.93 19.58 -16.96
N ASP A 349 -1.54 18.58 -16.34
CA ASP A 349 -1.36 18.29 -14.90
C ASP A 349 -0.15 17.39 -14.60
N LEU A 350 0.38 16.67 -15.59
CA LEU A 350 1.47 15.71 -15.43
C LEU A 350 2.80 16.27 -15.90
N SER A 351 3.85 16.06 -15.08
CA SER A 351 5.22 16.32 -15.51
C SER A 351 5.79 15.16 -16.34
N PRO A 352 6.78 15.42 -17.24
CA PRO A 352 7.42 14.38 -18.05
C PRO A 352 8.10 13.27 -17.23
N GLU A 353 8.49 13.56 -15.99
CA GLU A 353 9.14 12.62 -15.07
C GLU A 353 8.13 11.79 -14.28
N ARG A 354 6.91 12.32 -14.09
CA ARG A 354 5.84 11.65 -13.34
C ARG A 354 4.62 11.48 -14.22
N GLY A 355 4.20 10.24 -14.41
CA GLY A 355 3.00 9.93 -15.17
C GLY A 355 3.22 9.73 -16.68
N ALA A 356 4.45 9.39 -17.12
CA ALA A 356 4.76 9.14 -18.53
C ALA A 356 3.80 8.13 -19.19
N VAL A 357 3.40 7.06 -18.49
CA VAL A 357 2.45 6.06 -18.98
C VAL A 357 1.04 6.67 -19.17
N HIS A 358 0.59 7.49 -18.23
CA HIS A 358 -0.73 8.15 -18.33
C HIS A 358 -0.74 9.21 -19.42
N SER A 359 0.35 9.99 -19.56
CA SER A 359 0.51 10.94 -20.67
C SER A 359 0.54 10.22 -22.03
N ALA A 360 1.20 9.05 -22.10
CA ALA A 360 1.18 8.22 -23.30
C ALA A 360 -0.23 7.69 -23.62
N GLY A 361 -0.98 7.26 -22.61
CA GLY A 361 -2.39 6.88 -22.75
C GLY A 361 -3.25 8.02 -23.28
N ALA A 362 -3.06 9.23 -22.77
CA ALA A 362 -3.76 10.44 -23.26
C ALA A 362 -3.40 10.74 -24.72
N HIS A 363 -2.11 10.73 -25.08
CA HIS A 363 -1.69 10.91 -26.47
C HIS A 363 -2.21 9.79 -27.39
N ARG A 364 -2.17 8.52 -26.96
CA ARG A 364 -2.75 7.41 -27.73
C ARG A 364 -4.23 7.66 -28.07
N LEU A 365 -5.01 8.08 -27.09
CA LEU A 365 -6.45 8.32 -27.29
C LEU A 365 -6.71 9.58 -28.14
N LEU A 366 -5.95 10.66 -27.95
CA LEU A 366 -6.00 11.83 -28.85
C LEU A 366 -5.67 11.45 -30.30
N GLY A 367 -4.71 10.55 -30.50
CA GLY A 367 -4.40 10.00 -31.83
C GLY A 367 -5.59 9.24 -32.43
N ILE A 368 -6.28 8.41 -31.63
CA ILE A 368 -7.50 7.69 -32.07
C ILE A 368 -8.62 8.70 -32.45
N ILE A 369 -8.86 9.71 -31.61
CA ILE A 369 -9.87 10.75 -31.87
C ILE A 369 -9.56 11.51 -33.18
N ALA A 370 -8.31 11.90 -33.40
CA ALA A 370 -7.86 12.56 -34.60
C ALA A 370 -8.03 11.67 -35.84
N GLU A 371 -7.73 10.38 -35.72
CA GLU A 371 -7.88 9.41 -36.80
C GLU A 371 -9.37 9.22 -37.20
N ASP A 372 -10.27 9.14 -36.22
CA ASP A 372 -11.72 9.06 -36.46
C ASP A 372 -12.26 10.35 -37.12
N ALA A 373 -11.64 11.50 -36.80
CA ALA A 373 -11.89 12.78 -37.48
C ALA A 373 -11.21 12.88 -38.85
N ARG A 374 -10.48 11.86 -39.32
CA ARG A 374 -9.70 11.80 -40.56
C ARG A 374 -8.52 12.78 -40.62
N ASP A 375 -8.07 13.29 -39.49
CA ASP A 375 -6.85 14.07 -39.35
C ASP A 375 -5.67 13.15 -39.09
N THR A 376 -5.13 12.58 -40.16
CA THR A 376 -4.07 11.57 -40.10
C THR A 376 -2.72 12.15 -39.68
N GLU A 377 -2.47 13.43 -39.88
CA GLU A 377 -1.24 14.11 -39.48
C GLU A 377 -1.18 14.29 -37.96
N THR A 378 -2.23 14.86 -37.38
CA THR A 378 -2.37 14.99 -35.93
C THR A 378 -2.38 13.62 -35.22
N ALA A 379 -3.02 12.61 -35.82
CA ALA A 379 -3.04 11.26 -35.30
C ALA A 379 -1.62 10.67 -35.20
N GLU A 380 -0.81 10.79 -36.26
CA GLU A 380 0.56 10.33 -36.30
C GLU A 380 1.44 11.05 -35.24
N GLU A 381 1.31 12.38 -35.14
CA GLU A 381 2.04 13.15 -34.13
C GLU A 381 1.77 12.63 -32.71
N HIS A 382 0.52 12.40 -32.39
CA HIS A 382 0.13 11.89 -31.07
C HIS A 382 0.63 10.47 -30.82
N TYR A 383 0.57 9.56 -31.80
CA TYR A 383 1.09 8.21 -31.65
C TYR A 383 2.60 8.20 -31.47
N VAL A 384 3.36 9.04 -32.19
CA VAL A 384 4.81 9.16 -32.04
C VAL A 384 5.19 9.71 -30.65
N ARG A 385 4.45 10.71 -30.15
CA ARG A 385 4.66 11.24 -28.80
C ARG A 385 4.41 10.17 -27.73
N ALA A 386 3.32 9.40 -27.88
CA ALA A 386 3.01 8.30 -26.97
C ALA A 386 4.10 7.22 -26.97
N LEU A 387 4.62 6.84 -28.16
CA LEU A 387 5.74 5.89 -28.29
C LEU A 387 6.97 6.35 -27.52
N SER A 388 7.39 7.60 -27.71
CA SER A 388 8.54 8.16 -27.03
C SER A 388 8.39 8.16 -25.50
N LEU A 389 7.18 8.35 -24.98
CA LEU A 389 6.88 8.30 -23.54
C LEU A 389 6.96 6.86 -23.00
N LEU A 390 6.39 5.89 -23.73
CA LEU A 390 6.37 4.48 -23.31
C LEU A 390 7.77 3.83 -23.41
N GLU A 391 8.58 4.18 -24.40
CA GLU A 391 9.97 3.72 -24.52
C GLU A 391 10.78 4.14 -23.28
N ARG A 392 10.66 5.40 -22.86
CA ARG A 392 11.32 5.89 -21.65
C ARG A 392 10.82 5.23 -20.38
N ALA A 393 9.53 4.89 -20.32
CA ALA A 393 8.92 4.21 -19.17
C ALA A 393 9.17 2.70 -19.15
N GLY A 394 9.67 2.10 -20.25
CA GLY A 394 9.87 0.66 -20.36
C GLY A 394 8.58 -0.17 -20.39
N ALA A 395 7.45 0.41 -20.77
CA ALA A 395 6.12 -0.21 -20.79
C ALA A 395 5.92 -1.06 -22.07
N ALA A 396 6.54 -2.23 -22.13
CA ALA A 396 6.64 -3.07 -23.34
C ALA A 396 5.27 -3.51 -23.93
N GLY A 397 4.28 -3.80 -23.09
CA GLY A 397 2.95 -4.20 -23.55
C GLY A 397 2.24 -3.07 -24.30
N ASP A 398 2.20 -1.89 -23.71
CA ASP A 398 1.58 -0.70 -24.29
C ASP A 398 2.29 -0.23 -25.55
N LEU A 399 3.64 -0.38 -25.59
CA LEU A 399 4.45 -0.12 -26.80
C LEU A 399 4.03 -1.01 -27.96
N ALA A 400 3.80 -2.30 -27.74
CA ALA A 400 3.40 -3.23 -28.79
C ALA A 400 2.04 -2.86 -29.40
N ASP A 401 1.09 -2.47 -28.57
CA ASP A 401 -0.25 -2.06 -29.02
C ASP A 401 -0.22 -0.71 -29.76
N LEU A 402 0.58 0.23 -29.28
CA LEU A 402 0.75 1.51 -29.94
C LEU A 402 1.50 1.40 -31.31
N CYS A 403 2.52 0.53 -31.39
CA CYS A 403 3.18 0.21 -32.66
C CYS A 403 2.21 -0.38 -33.68
N ARG A 404 1.24 -1.18 -33.23
CA ARG A 404 0.17 -1.69 -34.08
C ARG A 404 -0.74 -0.56 -34.61
N LEU A 405 -1.20 0.35 -33.75
CA LEU A 405 -2.02 1.50 -34.13
C LEU A 405 -1.31 2.39 -35.16
N LEU A 406 -0.05 2.76 -34.89
CA LEU A 406 0.76 3.54 -35.80
C LEU A 406 1.00 2.79 -37.14
N GLY A 407 1.30 1.51 -37.09
CA GLY A 407 1.45 0.68 -38.28
C GLY A 407 0.19 0.62 -39.14
N ASP A 408 -0.98 0.49 -38.50
CA ASP A 408 -2.28 0.51 -39.19
C ASP A 408 -2.55 1.88 -39.85
N LEU A 409 -2.25 2.99 -39.20
CA LEU A 409 -2.35 4.35 -39.77
C LEU A 409 -1.42 4.52 -40.96
N LEU A 410 -0.12 4.16 -40.81
CA LEU A 410 0.87 4.26 -41.89
C LEU A 410 0.49 3.42 -43.12
N ARG A 411 -0.02 2.21 -42.91
CA ARG A 411 -0.51 1.36 -44.00
C ARG A 411 -1.68 1.97 -44.73
N ARG A 412 -2.65 2.57 -44.01
CA ARG A 412 -3.81 3.24 -44.64
C ARG A 412 -3.43 4.51 -45.44
N THR A 413 -2.37 5.21 -45.02
CA THR A 413 -1.81 6.38 -45.73
C THR A 413 -0.81 6.00 -46.82
N GLY A 414 -0.65 4.70 -47.14
CA GLY A 414 0.19 4.21 -48.24
C GLY A 414 1.69 4.09 -47.88
N ARG A 415 2.09 4.33 -46.67
CA ARG A 415 3.50 4.26 -46.18
C ARG A 415 3.84 2.87 -45.70
N VAL A 416 3.82 1.89 -46.62
CA VAL A 416 3.90 0.45 -46.29
C VAL A 416 5.22 0.05 -45.60
N GLU A 417 6.34 0.57 -46.05
CA GLU A 417 7.65 0.28 -45.44
C GLU A 417 7.71 0.72 -43.98
N ALA A 418 7.28 1.96 -43.69
CA ALA A 418 7.21 2.49 -42.35
C ALA A 418 6.21 1.71 -41.46
N ALA A 419 5.10 1.25 -42.05
CA ALA A 419 4.13 0.40 -41.34
C ALA A 419 4.78 -0.94 -40.92
N LEU A 420 5.54 -1.58 -41.81
CA LEU A 420 6.24 -2.84 -41.51
C LEU A 420 7.27 -2.66 -40.40
N ASP A 421 7.98 -1.54 -40.39
CA ASP A 421 8.95 -1.24 -39.32
C ASP A 421 8.27 -1.03 -37.97
N ALA A 422 7.13 -0.31 -37.93
CA ALA A 422 6.34 -0.16 -36.72
C ALA A 422 5.85 -1.53 -36.19
N TYR A 423 5.32 -2.40 -37.05
CA TYR A 423 4.90 -3.74 -36.64
C TYR A 423 6.05 -4.61 -36.13
N ARG A 424 7.23 -4.57 -36.76
CA ARG A 424 8.42 -5.32 -36.32
C ARG A 424 8.87 -4.85 -34.95
N THR A 425 8.88 -3.55 -34.71
CA THR A 425 9.19 -2.97 -33.39
C THR A 425 8.21 -3.48 -32.33
N GLY A 426 6.90 -3.43 -32.60
CA GLY A 426 5.88 -3.95 -31.69
C GLY A 426 6.00 -5.43 -31.39
N LEU A 427 6.32 -6.26 -32.39
CA LEU A 427 6.59 -7.68 -32.21
C LEU A 427 7.84 -7.93 -31.32
N GLY A 428 8.89 -7.14 -31.49
CA GLY A 428 10.09 -7.22 -30.65
C GLY A 428 9.78 -6.99 -29.17
N HIS A 429 8.88 -6.10 -28.83
CA HIS A 429 8.45 -5.83 -27.45
C HIS A 429 7.60 -6.97 -26.87
N ARG A 430 6.71 -7.59 -27.68
CA ARG A 430 5.89 -8.74 -27.23
C ARG A 430 6.71 -10.00 -26.96
N THR A 431 7.79 -10.21 -27.73
CA THR A 431 8.63 -11.40 -27.64
C THR A 431 9.85 -11.22 -26.76
N ALA A 432 9.94 -10.09 -25.98
CA ALA A 432 11.06 -9.85 -25.08
C ALA A 432 11.27 -11.08 -24.16
N PRO A 433 12.39 -11.79 -24.27
CA PRO A 433 12.60 -13.02 -23.53
C PRO A 433 12.71 -12.73 -22.04
N GLY A 434 12.09 -13.55 -21.23
CA GLY A 434 12.29 -13.57 -19.79
C GLY A 434 11.27 -12.82 -18.95
N THR A 435 10.20 -12.32 -19.53
CA THR A 435 9.12 -11.68 -18.76
C THR A 435 8.27 -12.68 -17.95
N THR A 436 8.33 -13.97 -18.25
CA THR A 436 7.47 -15.00 -17.65
C THR A 436 8.18 -16.07 -16.82
N THR A 437 9.53 -16.06 -16.74
CA THR A 437 10.25 -17.07 -15.95
C THR A 437 10.29 -16.68 -14.47
N LEU A 438 9.26 -17.08 -13.76
CA LEU A 438 9.25 -17.12 -12.30
C LEU A 438 9.86 -18.45 -11.83
N GLY A 439 10.47 -18.46 -10.64
CA GLY A 439 10.92 -19.68 -9.96
C GLY A 439 9.78 -20.68 -9.67
N PRO A 440 10.01 -21.75 -8.91
CA PRO A 440 8.96 -22.64 -8.46
C PRO A 440 7.89 -21.85 -7.67
N ALA A 441 6.64 -22.30 -7.73
CA ALA A 441 5.58 -21.68 -6.95
C ALA A 441 5.86 -21.86 -5.45
N PRO A 442 5.50 -20.89 -4.59
CA PRO A 442 5.61 -21.05 -3.14
C PRO A 442 4.75 -22.21 -2.63
N ALA A 443 5.09 -22.73 -1.43
CA ALA A 443 4.31 -23.77 -0.78
C ALA A 443 2.85 -23.34 -0.62
N GLN A 444 1.92 -24.30 -0.76
CA GLN A 444 0.49 -24.03 -0.61
C GLN A 444 0.15 -23.75 0.87
N PRO A 445 -0.80 -22.86 1.15
CA PRO A 445 -1.28 -22.65 2.49
C PRO A 445 -2.04 -23.90 2.96
N PRO A 446 -2.05 -24.20 4.23
CA PRO A 446 -2.91 -25.20 4.82
C PRO A 446 -4.33 -24.60 4.95
N LEU A 447 -5.16 -24.93 4.02
CA LEU A 447 -6.58 -24.52 3.96
C LEU A 447 -7.47 -25.55 4.64
#